data_672162540ec6ef761fe90b9824a1e351
#
_entry.id   672162540ec6ef761fe90b9824a1e351
#
_cell.length_a   1.000
_cell.length_b   1.000
_cell.length_c   1.000
_cell.angle_alpha   90.00
_cell.angle_beta   90.00
_cell.angle_gamma   90.00
#
_symmetry.space_group_name_H-M   'P 1'
#
loop_
_entity.id
_entity.type
_entity.pdbx_description
1 polymer ?
#
loop_
_entity_poly.entity_id
_entity_poly.type
_entity_poly.pdbx_seq_one_letter_code
_entity_poly.pdbx_strand_id
1 'polypeptide(L)'
;MATKFLPRTNEEIEQGVSAAQHIEGMLDRSLKNLGMDYVDLYIYHMWDYRTPLYDIMQALNKAVKAGKVRYIGISNCFAYQLAKANALAEKEGFAKFVSVQSHYNLIFREEEREMAKLCAEDNIAMTPYSSLASGRLCKHLGETSKRLEEDAYAHLKYDATEAQDNVIIKRVEEVAKAHGVSMTEVALAWLLTKVTAPVVGMTKFSQIEGAAKAVDLALAQDEIRYLEEAYVPHRLVGVMAQNMAEAAGAEHVWPAGEQKI
;
A
#
# COMPACT_ATOMS: atom_id res chain seq x y z
N MET A 1 7.96 13.42 5.49
CA MET A 1 7.33 13.39 4.14
C MET A 1 7.71 12.10 3.43
N ALA A 2 6.74 11.44 2.74
CA ALA A 2 6.99 10.25 1.93
C ALA A 2 6.58 10.51 0.48
N THR A 3 7.35 9.97 -0.50
CA THR A 3 7.00 9.99 -1.92
C THR A 3 7.39 8.67 -2.58
N LYS A 4 6.89 8.43 -3.79
CA LYS A 4 7.04 7.17 -4.53
C LYS A 4 7.57 7.43 -5.94
N PHE A 5 8.20 6.41 -6.52
CA PHE A 5 8.57 6.38 -7.94
C PHE A 5 8.23 5.02 -8.55
N LEU A 6 7.84 5.03 -9.82
CA LEU A 6 7.57 3.83 -10.61
C LEU A 6 8.87 3.22 -11.16
N PRO A 7 8.87 1.95 -11.57
CA PRO A 7 9.95 1.38 -12.37
C PRO A 7 10.18 2.16 -13.68
N ARG A 8 11.33 1.91 -14.31
CA ARG A 8 11.64 2.45 -15.64
C ARG A 8 10.57 2.03 -16.65
N THR A 9 10.21 2.96 -17.52
CA THR A 9 9.33 2.67 -18.67
C THR A 9 10.03 1.82 -19.73
N ASN A 10 9.27 1.23 -20.66
CA ASN A 10 9.84 0.53 -21.80
C ASN A 10 10.73 1.45 -22.63
N GLU A 11 10.28 2.67 -22.88
CA GLU A 11 11.03 3.68 -23.62
C GLU A 11 12.37 4.03 -22.97
N GLU A 12 12.41 4.23 -21.65
CA GLU A 12 13.65 4.48 -20.90
C GLU A 12 14.63 3.31 -21.00
N ILE A 13 14.13 2.07 -20.98
CA ILE A 13 14.96 0.87 -21.12
C ILE A 13 15.55 0.78 -22.54
N GLU A 14 14.76 1.02 -23.57
CA GLU A 14 15.17 1.04 -24.98
C GLU A 14 16.20 2.15 -25.25
N GLN A 15 16.06 3.29 -24.60
CA GLN A 15 17.01 4.41 -24.65
C GLN A 15 18.27 4.19 -23.82
N GLY A 16 18.37 3.07 -23.11
CA GLY A 16 19.54 2.73 -22.30
C GLY A 16 19.65 3.54 -20.99
N VAL A 17 18.56 4.14 -20.51
CA VAL A 17 18.54 4.83 -19.22
C VAL A 17 18.81 3.82 -18.11
N SER A 18 19.85 4.04 -17.31
CA SER A 18 20.19 3.15 -16.20
C SER A 18 19.22 3.30 -15.02
N ALA A 19 19.17 2.28 -14.14
CA ALA A 19 18.39 2.36 -12.90
C ALA A 19 18.80 3.57 -12.06
N ALA A 20 20.10 3.87 -11.97
CA ALA A 20 20.61 5.01 -11.22
C ALA A 20 20.12 6.36 -11.79
N GLN A 21 20.18 6.54 -13.10
CA GLN A 21 19.69 7.76 -13.75
C GLN A 21 18.19 7.96 -13.54
N HIS A 22 17.41 6.88 -13.70
CA HIS A 22 15.97 6.94 -13.50
C HIS A 22 15.60 7.28 -12.05
N ILE A 23 16.15 6.54 -11.07
CA ILE A 23 15.83 6.73 -9.64
C ILE A 23 16.25 8.12 -9.18
N GLU A 24 17.43 8.60 -9.56
CA GLU A 24 17.92 9.93 -9.23
C GLU A 24 17.04 11.03 -9.88
N GLY A 25 16.70 10.88 -11.15
CA GLY A 25 15.83 11.83 -11.88
C GLY A 25 14.41 11.92 -11.29
N MET A 26 13.84 10.78 -10.91
CA MET A 26 12.52 10.73 -10.26
C MET A 26 12.55 11.34 -8.85
N LEU A 27 13.64 11.13 -8.10
CA LEU A 27 13.83 11.74 -6.79
C LEU A 27 13.97 13.27 -6.91
N ASP A 28 14.82 13.76 -7.81
CA ASP A 28 15.03 15.19 -8.00
C ASP A 28 13.75 15.89 -8.45
N ARG A 29 12.96 15.26 -9.31
CA ARG A 29 11.61 15.74 -9.68
C ARG A 29 10.69 15.84 -8.46
N SER A 30 10.67 14.79 -7.62
CA SER A 30 9.86 14.77 -6.40
C SER A 30 10.27 15.88 -5.43
N LEU A 31 11.57 16.05 -5.17
CA LEU A 31 12.10 17.09 -4.30
C LEU A 31 11.76 18.49 -4.81
N LYS A 32 11.92 18.71 -6.11
CA LYS A 32 11.52 19.98 -6.76
C LYS A 32 10.04 20.28 -6.59
N ASN A 33 9.19 19.30 -6.83
CA ASN A 33 7.72 19.47 -6.72
C ASN A 33 7.26 19.70 -5.29
N LEU A 34 7.96 19.12 -4.32
CA LEU A 34 7.68 19.29 -2.88
C LEU A 34 8.31 20.56 -2.31
N GLY A 35 9.24 21.21 -3.02
CA GLY A 35 10.01 22.34 -2.49
C GLY A 35 10.90 21.93 -1.31
N MET A 36 11.47 20.71 -1.34
CA MET A 36 12.25 20.13 -0.25
C MET A 36 13.62 19.67 -0.74
N ASP A 37 14.59 19.65 0.16
CA ASP A 37 15.95 19.14 -0.12
C ASP A 37 16.10 17.65 0.14
N TYR A 38 15.19 17.05 0.93
CA TYR A 38 15.17 15.63 1.24
C TYR A 38 13.74 15.13 1.50
N VAL A 39 13.55 13.81 1.45
CA VAL A 39 12.34 13.12 1.93
C VAL A 39 12.70 12.14 3.05
N ASP A 40 11.76 11.93 3.97
CA ASP A 40 11.95 10.97 5.07
C ASP A 40 11.86 9.54 4.57
N LEU A 41 10.93 9.25 3.64
CA LEU A 41 10.73 7.92 3.09
C LEU A 41 10.57 7.98 1.57
N TYR A 42 11.43 7.26 0.84
CA TYR A 42 11.34 7.11 -0.60
C TYR A 42 10.94 5.68 -0.95
N ILE A 43 9.78 5.53 -1.59
CA ILE A 43 9.14 4.22 -1.78
C ILE A 43 9.27 3.78 -3.23
N TYR A 44 9.84 2.60 -3.47
CA TYR A 44 9.76 1.91 -4.74
C TYR A 44 8.34 1.37 -4.92
N HIS A 45 7.60 1.90 -5.92
CA HIS A 45 6.14 1.81 -5.97
C HIS A 45 5.62 0.41 -6.31
N MET A 46 6.42 -0.39 -7.01
CA MET A 46 6.12 -1.78 -7.32
C MET A 46 7.38 -2.54 -7.70
N TRP A 47 7.34 -3.86 -7.60
CA TRP A 47 8.42 -4.72 -8.03
C TRP A 47 8.61 -4.67 -9.55
N ASP A 48 9.86 -4.72 -10.00
CA ASP A 48 10.26 -4.72 -11.41
C ASP A 48 11.12 -5.97 -11.70
N TYR A 49 10.72 -6.75 -12.67
CA TYR A 49 11.46 -7.94 -13.10
C TYR A 49 12.52 -7.65 -14.16
N ARG A 50 12.58 -6.44 -14.70
CA ARG A 50 13.47 -6.05 -15.80
C ARG A 50 14.76 -5.40 -15.35
N THR A 51 14.76 -4.80 -14.16
CA THR A 51 15.94 -4.14 -13.59
C THR A 51 16.60 -5.07 -12.59
N PRO A 52 17.93 -5.33 -12.71
CA PRO A 52 18.66 -6.10 -11.72
C PRO A 52 18.46 -5.51 -10.32
N LEU A 53 18.11 -6.35 -9.36
CA LEU A 53 17.84 -5.93 -7.98
C LEU A 53 19.04 -5.18 -7.37
N TYR A 54 20.26 -5.62 -7.71
CA TYR A 54 21.49 -4.94 -7.26
C TYR A 54 21.53 -3.49 -7.69
N ASP A 55 21.19 -3.18 -8.94
CA ASP A 55 21.21 -1.81 -9.48
C ASP A 55 20.18 -0.92 -8.80
N ILE A 56 18.99 -1.46 -8.51
CA ILE A 56 17.94 -0.75 -7.76
C ILE A 56 18.44 -0.42 -6.35
N MET A 57 18.92 -1.42 -5.62
CA MET A 57 19.36 -1.26 -4.24
C MET A 57 20.59 -0.35 -4.12
N GLN A 58 21.53 -0.43 -5.06
CA GLN A 58 22.68 0.46 -5.12
C GLN A 58 22.27 1.91 -5.36
N ALA A 59 21.35 2.17 -6.30
CA ALA A 59 20.87 3.52 -6.61
C ALA A 59 20.12 4.13 -5.41
N LEU A 60 19.25 3.36 -4.74
CA LEU A 60 18.56 3.79 -3.53
C LEU A 60 19.55 4.07 -2.40
N ASN A 61 20.54 3.24 -2.19
CA ASN A 61 21.60 3.46 -1.21
C ASN A 61 22.40 4.73 -1.49
N LYS A 62 22.69 5.03 -2.78
CA LYS A 62 23.34 6.29 -3.18
C LYS A 62 22.49 7.50 -2.76
N ALA A 63 21.16 7.45 -2.96
CA ALA A 63 20.25 8.52 -2.55
C ALA A 63 20.24 8.74 -1.02
N VAL A 64 20.29 7.65 -0.24
CA VAL A 64 20.41 7.70 1.22
C VAL A 64 21.74 8.30 1.65
N LYS A 65 22.87 7.84 1.07
CA LYS A 65 24.21 8.37 1.38
C LYS A 65 24.38 9.85 0.99
N ALA A 66 23.66 10.29 -0.04
CA ALA A 66 23.65 11.70 -0.43
C ALA A 66 22.79 12.59 0.49
N GLY A 67 22.08 12.03 1.47
CA GLY A 67 21.21 12.75 2.39
C GLY A 67 19.89 13.23 1.78
N LYS A 68 19.60 12.92 0.51
CA LYS A 68 18.34 13.24 -0.15
C LYS A 68 17.17 12.37 0.32
N VAL A 69 17.46 11.20 0.92
CA VAL A 69 16.49 10.24 1.43
C VAL A 69 16.96 9.76 2.81
N ARG A 70 16.08 9.76 3.80
CA ARG A 70 16.41 9.20 5.13
C ARG A 70 16.24 7.69 5.16
N TYR A 71 15.10 7.19 4.68
CA TYR A 71 14.73 5.78 4.67
C TYR A 71 14.15 5.38 3.33
N ILE A 72 14.31 4.11 2.97
CA ILE A 72 13.69 3.54 1.78
C ILE A 72 12.60 2.55 2.15
N GLY A 73 11.55 2.51 1.33
CA GLY A 73 10.44 1.57 1.42
C GLY A 73 10.13 0.93 0.09
N ILE A 74 9.32 -0.10 0.11
CA ILE A 74 8.83 -0.77 -1.10
C ILE A 74 7.30 -0.89 -1.05
N SER A 75 6.67 -0.96 -2.20
CA SER A 75 5.23 -1.18 -2.34
C SER A 75 4.98 -2.28 -3.37
N ASN A 76 3.84 -2.97 -3.25
CA ASN A 76 3.41 -3.96 -4.23
C ASN A 76 4.48 -5.00 -4.58
N CYS A 77 4.95 -5.73 -3.60
CA CYS A 77 5.88 -6.84 -3.72
C CYS A 77 5.43 -8.03 -2.88
N PHE A 78 5.87 -9.23 -3.24
CA PHE A 78 5.71 -10.42 -2.41
C PHE A 78 6.72 -10.44 -1.26
N ALA A 79 6.42 -11.17 -0.19
CA ALA A 79 7.29 -11.30 0.97
C ALA A 79 8.71 -11.79 0.60
N TYR A 80 8.82 -12.80 -0.27
CA TYR A 80 10.12 -13.29 -0.73
C TYR A 80 10.95 -12.23 -1.48
N GLN A 81 10.28 -11.30 -2.20
CA GLN A 81 10.95 -10.22 -2.94
C GLN A 81 11.55 -9.20 -1.96
N LEU A 82 10.80 -8.82 -0.93
CA LEU A 82 11.28 -7.95 0.13
C LEU A 82 12.43 -8.59 0.92
N ALA A 83 12.28 -9.86 1.33
CA ALA A 83 13.32 -10.59 2.03
C ALA A 83 14.61 -10.68 1.19
N LYS A 84 14.50 -11.01 -0.10
CA LYS A 84 15.62 -11.06 -1.04
C LYS A 84 16.32 -9.71 -1.20
N ALA A 85 15.56 -8.61 -1.26
CA ALA A 85 16.12 -7.27 -1.38
C ALA A 85 16.88 -6.88 -0.11
N ASN A 86 16.33 -7.14 1.07
CA ASN A 86 16.97 -6.82 2.33
C ASN A 86 18.18 -7.73 2.63
N ALA A 87 18.15 -9.00 2.23
CA ALA A 87 19.32 -9.89 2.31
C ALA A 87 20.47 -9.40 1.41
N LEU A 88 20.15 -8.94 0.20
CA LEU A 88 21.14 -8.32 -0.68
C LEU A 88 21.71 -7.04 -0.07
N ALA A 89 20.85 -6.17 0.47
CA ALA A 89 21.27 -4.94 1.12
C ALA A 89 22.22 -5.21 2.29
N GLU A 90 21.92 -6.21 3.12
CA GLU A 90 22.78 -6.62 4.22
C GLU A 90 24.14 -7.09 3.75
N LYS A 91 24.17 -7.97 2.75
CA LYS A 91 25.41 -8.49 2.15
C LYS A 91 26.31 -7.37 1.59
N GLU A 92 25.73 -6.39 0.92
CA GLU A 92 26.45 -5.33 0.23
C GLU A 92 26.67 -4.06 1.10
N GLY A 93 26.16 -4.03 2.33
CA GLY A 93 26.22 -2.85 3.20
C GLY A 93 25.37 -1.68 2.70
N PHE A 94 24.26 -1.99 2.01
CA PHE A 94 23.30 -1.00 1.53
C PHE A 94 22.21 -0.72 2.56
N ALA A 95 21.48 0.40 2.37
CA ALA A 95 20.25 0.67 3.11
C ALA A 95 19.22 -0.42 2.82
N LYS A 96 18.54 -0.90 3.88
CA LYS A 96 17.44 -1.87 3.79
C LYS A 96 16.10 -1.16 3.61
N PHE A 97 15.13 -1.82 2.99
CA PHE A 97 13.73 -1.39 3.06
C PHE A 97 13.24 -1.51 4.50
N VAL A 98 12.80 -0.40 5.08
CA VAL A 98 12.27 -0.32 6.45
C VAL A 98 10.75 -0.34 6.50
N SER A 99 10.09 -0.23 5.36
CA SER A 99 8.63 -0.27 5.27
C SER A 99 8.15 -0.94 4.00
N VAL A 100 6.97 -1.56 4.09
CA VAL A 100 6.21 -2.04 2.94
C VAL A 100 4.84 -1.37 2.90
N GLN A 101 4.43 -0.93 1.69
CA GLN A 101 3.11 -0.37 1.45
C GLN A 101 2.32 -1.29 0.52
N SER A 102 1.39 -2.05 1.08
CA SER A 102 0.62 -3.09 0.39
C SER A 102 -0.89 -2.83 0.43
N HIS A 103 -1.64 -3.58 -0.36
CA HIS A 103 -3.10 -3.57 -0.32
C HIS A 103 -3.57 -4.40 0.86
N TYR A 104 -4.05 -3.76 1.94
CA TYR A 104 -4.50 -4.47 3.12
C TYR A 104 -5.60 -3.69 3.85
N ASN A 105 -6.71 -4.34 4.13
CA ASN A 105 -7.85 -3.86 4.89
C ASN A 105 -8.71 -5.03 5.35
N LEU A 106 -9.79 -4.77 6.08
CA LEU A 106 -10.62 -5.79 6.71
C LEU A 106 -11.27 -6.78 5.72
N ILE A 107 -11.55 -6.36 4.48
CA ILE A 107 -12.11 -7.22 3.42
C ILE A 107 -11.07 -7.69 2.40
N PHE A 108 -9.78 -7.37 2.58
CA PHE A 108 -8.68 -7.89 1.77
C PHE A 108 -7.45 -8.13 2.64
N ARG A 109 -7.22 -9.38 3.04
CA ARG A 109 -6.26 -9.76 4.09
C ARG A 109 -5.16 -10.71 3.61
N GLU A 110 -4.85 -10.69 2.31
CA GLU A 110 -3.88 -11.62 1.71
C GLU A 110 -2.44 -11.41 2.22
N GLU A 111 -2.12 -10.23 2.72
CA GLU A 111 -0.82 -9.92 3.34
C GLU A 111 -0.55 -10.73 4.63
N GLU A 112 -1.59 -11.24 5.29
CA GLU A 112 -1.45 -12.08 6.50
C GLU A 112 -0.85 -13.46 6.22
N ARG A 113 -0.82 -13.90 4.95
CA ARG A 113 -0.25 -15.19 4.57
C ARG A 113 1.25 -15.25 4.83
N GLU A 114 2.00 -14.22 4.40
CA GLU A 114 3.45 -14.17 4.50
C GLU A 114 3.99 -12.78 4.88
N MET A 115 3.55 -11.72 4.21
CA MET A 115 4.13 -10.39 4.37
C MET A 115 4.08 -9.89 5.82
N ALA A 116 2.94 -10.03 6.49
CA ALA A 116 2.79 -9.59 7.87
C ALA A 116 3.73 -10.34 8.84
N LYS A 117 3.98 -11.64 8.56
CA LYS A 117 4.91 -12.47 9.36
C LYS A 117 6.36 -11.99 9.15
N LEU A 118 6.77 -11.83 7.90
CA LEU A 118 8.09 -11.29 7.57
C LEU A 118 8.32 -9.92 8.21
N CYS A 119 7.33 -9.04 8.11
CA CYS A 119 7.44 -7.70 8.69
C CYS A 119 7.57 -7.71 10.21
N ALA A 120 6.87 -8.62 10.90
CA ALA A 120 6.98 -8.80 12.33
C ALA A 120 8.35 -9.36 12.75
N GLU A 121 8.89 -10.33 12.02
CA GLU A 121 10.20 -10.93 12.28
C GLU A 121 11.35 -9.95 12.02
N ASP A 122 11.30 -9.19 10.93
CA ASP A 122 12.37 -8.30 10.50
C ASP A 122 12.19 -6.84 10.96
N ASN A 123 11.16 -6.57 11.77
CA ASN A 123 10.80 -5.22 12.25
C ASN A 123 10.61 -4.21 11.10
N ILE A 124 9.90 -4.61 10.05
CA ILE A 124 9.56 -3.79 8.90
C ILE A 124 8.17 -3.17 9.09
N ALA A 125 8.05 -1.87 8.94
CA ALA A 125 6.79 -1.17 9.11
C ALA A 125 5.81 -1.50 7.97
N MET A 126 4.60 -1.94 8.30
CA MET A 126 3.51 -2.04 7.34
C MET A 126 2.73 -0.72 7.28
N THR A 127 2.60 -0.16 6.07
CA THR A 127 1.90 1.11 5.83
C THR A 127 0.88 0.95 4.69
N PRO A 128 -0.16 0.12 4.85
CA PRO A 128 -1.02 -0.29 3.75
C PRO A 128 -1.84 0.84 3.15
N TYR A 129 -2.10 0.74 1.85
CA TYR A 129 -3.06 1.55 1.12
C TYR A 129 -4.43 0.85 1.00
N SER A 130 -5.43 1.55 0.49
CA SER A 130 -6.83 1.09 0.41
C SER A 130 -7.41 0.69 1.78
N SER A 131 -6.98 1.34 2.83
CA SER A 131 -7.35 1.06 4.23
C SER A 131 -8.86 0.99 4.48
N LEU A 132 -9.66 1.71 3.69
CA LEU A 132 -11.12 1.76 3.76
C LEU A 132 -11.80 1.11 2.54
N ALA A 133 -11.10 0.23 1.82
CA ALA A 133 -11.63 -0.50 0.66
C ALA A 133 -12.36 0.39 -0.36
N SER A 134 -11.73 1.52 -0.74
CA SER A 134 -12.30 2.54 -1.63
C SER A 134 -13.63 3.13 -1.14
N GLY A 135 -13.90 3.06 0.16
CA GLY A 135 -15.10 3.59 0.79
C GLY A 135 -16.16 2.54 1.16
N ARG A 136 -15.96 1.26 0.81
CA ARG A 136 -16.90 0.17 1.17
C ARG A 136 -16.99 -0.06 2.68
N LEU A 137 -15.91 0.17 3.41
CA LEU A 137 -15.88 0.07 4.87
C LEU A 137 -16.33 1.35 5.61
N CYS A 138 -16.86 2.35 4.88
CA CYS A 138 -17.31 3.63 5.45
C CYS A 138 -18.80 3.86 5.34
N LYS A 139 -19.56 2.94 4.73
CA LYS A 139 -20.95 3.12 4.34
C LYS A 139 -21.78 1.90 4.66
N HIS A 140 -23.05 2.14 4.96
CA HIS A 140 -24.03 1.07 5.12
C HIS A 140 -24.25 0.34 3.78
N LEU A 141 -24.60 -0.94 3.88
CA LEU A 141 -24.94 -1.73 2.69
C LEU A 141 -26.10 -1.07 1.91
N GLY A 142 -25.91 -0.95 0.60
CA GLY A 142 -26.89 -0.29 -0.29
C GLY A 142 -26.72 1.24 -0.40
N GLU A 143 -25.90 1.86 0.42
CA GLU A 143 -25.53 3.26 0.20
C GLU A 143 -24.49 3.40 -0.89
N THR A 144 -24.66 4.41 -1.75
CA THR A 144 -23.72 4.70 -2.84
C THR A 144 -23.01 6.03 -2.62
N SER A 145 -22.01 6.28 -3.44
CA SER A 145 -21.34 7.58 -3.58
C SER A 145 -20.75 7.68 -4.98
N LYS A 146 -20.53 8.90 -5.43
CA LYS A 146 -19.87 9.15 -6.71
C LYS A 146 -18.60 8.30 -6.89
N ARG A 147 -17.78 8.15 -5.85
CA ARG A 147 -16.58 7.32 -5.90
C ARG A 147 -16.89 5.82 -6.05
N LEU A 148 -17.90 5.30 -5.35
CA LEU A 148 -18.30 3.89 -5.47
C LEU A 148 -18.90 3.57 -6.84
N GLU A 149 -19.51 4.55 -7.50
CA GLU A 149 -20.14 4.39 -8.81
C GLU A 149 -19.15 4.58 -9.98
N GLU A 150 -18.17 5.48 -9.84
CA GLU A 150 -17.31 5.91 -10.94
C GLU A 150 -15.87 5.35 -10.88
N ASP A 151 -15.42 4.80 -9.75
CA ASP A 151 -14.06 4.27 -9.57
C ASP A 151 -13.93 2.86 -10.18
N ALA A 152 -13.67 2.81 -11.50
CA ALA A 152 -13.49 1.56 -12.24
C ALA A 152 -12.39 0.65 -11.64
N TYR A 153 -11.35 1.23 -11.04
CA TYR A 153 -10.29 0.46 -10.38
C TYR A 153 -10.78 -0.16 -9.07
N ALA A 154 -11.64 0.51 -8.33
CA ALA A 154 -12.28 -0.07 -7.15
C ALA A 154 -13.24 -1.20 -7.53
N HIS A 155 -14.00 -1.05 -8.61
CA HIS A 155 -14.85 -2.12 -9.16
C HIS A 155 -14.01 -3.36 -9.52
N LEU A 156 -12.92 -3.19 -10.24
CA LEU A 156 -12.00 -4.28 -10.59
C LEU A 156 -11.49 -5.04 -9.35
N LYS A 157 -11.27 -4.35 -8.23
CA LYS A 157 -10.71 -4.95 -7.02
C LYS A 157 -11.73 -5.70 -6.15
N TYR A 158 -12.98 -5.24 -6.10
CA TYR A 158 -13.89 -5.67 -5.04
C TYR A 158 -15.20 -6.29 -5.53
N ASP A 159 -15.68 -6.00 -6.75
CA ASP A 159 -17.02 -6.44 -7.16
C ASP A 159 -17.15 -7.97 -7.26
N ALA A 160 -16.07 -8.64 -7.64
CA ALA A 160 -16.08 -10.10 -7.76
C ALA A 160 -16.28 -10.82 -6.41
N THR A 161 -16.04 -10.16 -5.29
CA THR A 161 -16.12 -10.71 -3.94
C THR A 161 -17.17 -10.03 -3.07
N GLU A 162 -17.97 -9.14 -3.65
CA GLU A 162 -18.95 -8.32 -2.95
C GLU A 162 -19.86 -9.11 -2.00
N ALA A 163 -20.40 -10.24 -2.45
CA ALA A 163 -21.34 -11.02 -1.65
C ALA A 163 -20.73 -11.57 -0.34
N GLN A 164 -19.47 -12.00 -0.38
CA GLN A 164 -18.73 -12.46 0.80
C GLN A 164 -18.26 -11.30 1.67
N ASP A 165 -17.85 -10.18 1.05
CA ASP A 165 -17.35 -8.98 1.74
C ASP A 165 -18.47 -8.27 2.50
N ASN A 166 -19.70 -8.29 1.96
CA ASN A 166 -20.87 -7.70 2.59
C ASN A 166 -21.17 -8.26 3.99
N VAL A 167 -20.79 -9.52 4.26
CA VAL A 167 -20.90 -10.09 5.61
C VAL A 167 -20.02 -9.35 6.60
N ILE A 168 -18.79 -9.05 6.20
CA ILE A 168 -17.83 -8.31 7.04
C ILE A 168 -18.26 -6.85 7.17
N ILE A 169 -18.69 -6.22 6.08
CA ILE A 169 -19.17 -4.83 6.09
C ILE A 169 -20.34 -4.66 7.07
N LYS A 170 -21.28 -5.63 7.08
CA LYS A 170 -22.39 -5.64 8.04
C LYS A 170 -21.89 -5.75 9.50
N ARG A 171 -20.90 -6.58 9.76
CA ARG A 171 -20.29 -6.70 11.10
C ARG A 171 -19.60 -5.40 11.52
N VAL A 172 -18.93 -4.70 10.60
CA VAL A 172 -18.38 -3.36 10.87
C VAL A 172 -19.49 -2.38 11.27
N GLU A 173 -20.63 -2.41 10.59
CA GLU A 173 -21.80 -1.58 10.94
C GLU A 173 -22.33 -1.91 12.34
N GLU A 174 -22.46 -3.19 12.68
CA GLU A 174 -22.96 -3.64 13.98
C GLU A 174 -22.02 -3.21 15.12
N VAL A 175 -20.70 -3.37 14.96
CA VAL A 175 -19.71 -2.92 15.94
C VAL A 175 -19.70 -1.39 16.04
N ALA A 176 -19.75 -0.67 14.92
CA ALA A 176 -19.84 0.79 14.92
C ALA A 176 -21.05 1.29 15.68
N LYS A 177 -22.22 0.67 15.47
CA LYS A 177 -23.45 0.99 16.21
C LYS A 177 -23.34 0.71 17.70
N ALA A 178 -22.71 -0.42 18.08
CA ALA A 178 -22.53 -0.77 19.51
C ALA A 178 -21.65 0.25 20.25
N HIS A 179 -20.60 0.76 19.58
CA HIS A 179 -19.73 1.80 20.13
C HIS A 179 -20.26 3.24 19.96
N GLY A 180 -21.29 3.46 19.15
CA GLY A 180 -21.79 4.81 18.83
C GLY A 180 -20.81 5.63 17.99
N VAL A 181 -19.99 4.97 17.15
CA VAL A 181 -18.96 5.57 16.28
C VAL A 181 -19.24 5.28 14.81
N SER A 182 -18.47 5.86 13.91
CA SER A 182 -18.61 5.58 12.47
C SER A 182 -17.94 4.25 12.08
N MET A 183 -18.41 3.64 10.98
CA MET A 183 -17.78 2.47 10.38
C MET A 183 -16.31 2.74 10.00
N THR A 184 -15.98 3.98 9.59
CA THR A 184 -14.60 4.41 9.33
C THR A 184 -13.72 4.24 10.56
N GLU A 185 -14.19 4.66 11.73
CA GLU A 185 -13.45 4.54 12.99
C GLU A 185 -13.19 3.06 13.32
N VAL A 186 -14.20 2.20 13.21
CA VAL A 186 -14.05 0.75 13.46
C VAL A 186 -13.07 0.10 12.48
N ALA A 187 -13.21 0.35 11.17
CA ALA A 187 -12.34 -0.25 10.17
C ALA A 187 -10.87 0.18 10.32
N LEU A 188 -10.62 1.44 10.65
CA LEU A 188 -9.26 1.94 10.89
C LEU A 188 -8.72 1.49 12.24
N ALA A 189 -9.53 1.46 13.30
CA ALA A 189 -9.13 0.94 14.61
C ALA A 189 -8.71 -0.54 14.51
N TRP A 190 -9.49 -1.36 13.78
CA TRP A 190 -9.08 -2.73 13.49
C TRP A 190 -7.74 -2.79 12.76
N LEU A 191 -7.57 -2.00 11.70
CA LEU A 191 -6.34 -1.99 10.91
C LEU A 191 -5.12 -1.57 11.74
N LEU A 192 -5.29 -0.61 12.66
CA LEU A 192 -4.25 -0.18 13.60
C LEU A 192 -3.81 -1.28 14.58
N THR A 193 -4.62 -2.32 14.82
CA THR A 193 -4.19 -3.49 15.59
C THR A 193 -3.22 -4.39 14.82
N LYS A 194 -3.10 -4.23 13.51
CA LYS A 194 -2.35 -5.10 12.60
C LYS A 194 -1.10 -4.46 11.99
N VAL A 195 -1.07 -3.13 11.86
CA VAL A 195 -0.06 -2.42 11.08
C VAL A 195 0.51 -1.21 11.81
N THR A 196 1.66 -0.73 11.34
CA THR A 196 2.33 0.42 11.95
C THR A 196 1.57 1.72 11.71
N ALA A 197 1.14 1.97 10.46
CA ALA A 197 0.39 3.18 10.11
C ALA A 197 -0.35 3.01 8.77
N PRO A 198 -1.69 3.06 8.75
CA PRO A 198 -2.44 2.99 7.50
C PRO A 198 -2.32 4.29 6.69
N VAL A 199 -2.31 4.17 5.36
CA VAL A 199 -2.43 5.31 4.44
C VAL A 199 -3.90 5.51 4.13
N VAL A 200 -4.44 6.67 4.51
CA VAL A 200 -5.85 7.00 4.31
C VAL A 200 -5.99 8.22 3.40
N GLY A 201 -6.67 8.03 2.26
CA GLY A 201 -6.99 9.12 1.33
C GLY A 201 -8.18 9.93 1.84
N MET A 202 -8.05 11.26 1.90
CA MET A 202 -9.07 12.15 2.40
C MET A 202 -9.23 13.35 1.46
N THR A 203 -10.49 13.71 1.17
CA THR A 203 -10.83 14.86 0.31
C THR A 203 -11.66 15.93 1.05
N LYS A 204 -12.05 15.65 2.30
CA LYS A 204 -12.85 16.55 3.15
C LYS A 204 -12.28 16.60 4.57
N PHE A 205 -12.37 17.74 5.23
CA PHE A 205 -11.90 17.89 6.62
C PHE A 205 -12.60 16.93 7.59
N SER A 206 -13.91 16.70 7.44
CA SER A 206 -14.64 15.74 8.27
C SER A 206 -14.12 14.31 8.20
N GLN A 207 -13.49 13.92 7.07
CA GLN A 207 -12.83 12.61 6.93
C GLN A 207 -11.55 12.53 7.75
N ILE A 208 -10.81 13.65 7.87
CA ILE A 208 -9.59 13.74 8.70
C ILE A 208 -9.97 13.55 10.17
N GLU A 209 -10.99 14.26 10.63
CA GLU A 209 -11.48 14.15 12.02
C GLU A 209 -11.96 12.73 12.34
N GLY A 210 -12.75 12.12 11.45
CA GLY A 210 -13.23 10.75 11.62
C GLY A 210 -12.09 9.73 11.65
N ALA A 211 -11.09 9.89 10.79
CA ALA A 211 -9.94 8.99 10.80
C ALA A 211 -9.04 9.17 12.03
N ALA A 212 -8.87 10.41 12.51
CA ALA A 212 -8.09 10.69 13.71
C ALA A 212 -8.68 10.02 14.97
N LYS A 213 -10.01 10.01 15.09
CA LYS A 213 -10.71 9.35 16.23
C LYS A 213 -10.49 7.84 16.29
N ALA A 214 -10.18 7.20 15.15
CA ALA A 214 -9.89 5.77 15.13
C ALA A 214 -8.67 5.38 15.99
N VAL A 215 -7.75 6.30 16.24
CA VAL A 215 -6.55 6.07 17.06
C VAL A 215 -6.92 5.83 18.52
N ASP A 216 -8.00 6.43 18.99
CA ASP A 216 -8.46 6.33 20.38
C ASP A 216 -9.50 5.22 20.59
N LEU A 217 -9.98 4.57 19.51
CA LEU A 217 -10.96 3.50 19.60
C LEU A 217 -10.28 2.16 19.88
N ALA A 218 -10.47 1.63 21.07
CA ALA A 218 -10.03 0.30 21.45
C ALA A 218 -11.12 -0.74 21.15
N LEU A 219 -10.81 -1.70 20.27
CA LEU A 219 -11.68 -2.86 20.01
C LEU A 219 -11.30 -4.00 20.96
N ALA A 220 -12.32 -4.67 21.52
CA ALA A 220 -12.12 -5.85 22.35
C ALA A 220 -11.71 -7.06 21.48
N GLN A 221 -11.04 -8.06 22.08
CA GLN A 221 -10.54 -9.23 21.34
C GLN A 221 -11.66 -10.08 20.69
N ASP A 222 -12.84 -10.12 21.30
CA ASP A 222 -14.01 -10.78 20.75
C ASP A 222 -14.61 -10.01 19.57
N GLU A 223 -14.58 -8.69 19.60
CA GLU A 223 -14.98 -7.84 18.46
C GLU A 223 -14.01 -8.01 17.27
N ILE A 224 -12.71 -8.04 17.56
CA ILE A 224 -11.70 -8.30 16.52
C ILE A 224 -11.95 -9.67 15.88
N ARG A 225 -12.15 -10.73 16.68
CA ARG A 225 -12.49 -12.06 16.17
C ARG A 225 -13.78 -12.05 15.36
N TYR A 226 -14.81 -11.37 15.85
CA TYR A 226 -16.09 -11.24 15.16
C TYR A 226 -15.95 -10.60 13.78
N LEU A 227 -15.16 -9.54 13.66
CA LEU A 227 -14.87 -8.89 12.39
C LEU A 227 -14.07 -9.79 11.44
N GLU A 228 -13.19 -10.64 11.95
CA GLU A 228 -12.24 -11.44 11.18
C GLU A 228 -12.76 -12.81 10.73
N GLU A 229 -13.58 -13.48 11.52
CA GLU A 229 -13.93 -14.90 11.31
C GLU A 229 -14.72 -15.18 10.03
N ALA A 230 -15.37 -14.15 9.46
CA ALA A 230 -16.11 -14.26 8.19
C ALA A 230 -15.22 -14.11 6.95
N TYR A 231 -13.91 -13.84 7.13
CA TYR A 231 -13.02 -13.61 5.99
C TYR A 231 -12.82 -14.86 5.15
N VAL A 232 -13.04 -14.71 3.84
CA VAL A 232 -12.73 -15.73 2.85
C VAL A 232 -11.56 -15.24 2.01
N PRO A 233 -10.49 -16.04 1.82
CA PRO A 233 -9.34 -15.64 1.03
C PRO A 233 -9.69 -15.21 -0.39
N HIS A 234 -9.07 -14.12 -0.82
CA HIS A 234 -9.29 -13.51 -2.12
C HIS A 234 -8.21 -13.89 -3.13
N ARG A 235 -8.54 -13.79 -4.40
CA ARG A 235 -7.51 -13.73 -5.45
C ARG A 235 -6.79 -12.39 -5.35
N LEU A 236 -5.50 -12.38 -5.73
CA LEU A 236 -4.77 -11.13 -5.85
C LEU A 236 -5.42 -10.24 -6.90
N VAL A 237 -5.52 -8.96 -6.61
CA VAL A 237 -6.17 -7.95 -7.46
C VAL A 237 -5.26 -6.73 -7.63
N GLY A 238 -5.60 -5.88 -8.60
CA GLY A 238 -4.85 -4.66 -8.87
C GLY A 238 -3.40 -4.95 -9.25
N VAL A 239 -2.47 -4.15 -8.72
CA VAL A 239 -1.03 -4.25 -9.05
C VAL A 239 -0.46 -5.63 -8.73
N MET A 240 -0.86 -6.24 -7.62
CA MET A 240 -0.34 -7.55 -7.21
C MET A 240 -0.79 -8.70 -8.11
N ALA A 241 -1.95 -8.59 -8.77
CA ALA A 241 -2.37 -9.55 -9.78
C ALA A 241 -1.46 -9.56 -11.03
N GLN A 242 -0.72 -8.47 -11.25
CA GLN A 242 0.21 -8.28 -12.37
C GLN A 242 1.68 -8.45 -11.96
N ASN A 243 1.95 -8.72 -10.67
CA ASN A 243 3.30 -8.96 -10.17
C ASN A 243 3.78 -10.37 -10.51
N MET A 244 4.03 -10.63 -11.80
CA MET A 244 4.54 -11.88 -12.35
C MET A 244 5.64 -11.61 -13.36
N ALA A 245 6.63 -12.51 -13.45
CA ALA A 245 7.74 -12.38 -14.39
C ALA A 245 7.27 -12.37 -15.86
N GLU A 246 6.21 -13.11 -16.17
CA GLU A 246 5.60 -13.19 -17.51
C GLU A 246 4.92 -11.89 -17.91
N ALA A 247 4.46 -11.11 -16.95
CA ALA A 247 3.89 -9.78 -17.18
C ALA A 247 4.97 -8.68 -17.26
N ALA A 248 6.25 -9.03 -17.05
CA ALA A 248 7.36 -8.10 -17.15
C ALA A 248 7.53 -7.67 -18.61
N GLY A 249 7.10 -6.46 -18.94
CA GLY A 249 7.07 -5.94 -20.31
C GLY A 249 5.67 -5.62 -20.81
N ALA A 250 4.62 -6.16 -20.21
CA ALA A 250 3.28 -5.62 -20.37
C ALA A 250 3.26 -4.22 -19.72
N GLU A 251 2.74 -3.23 -20.43
CA GLU A 251 2.46 -1.94 -19.81
C GLU A 251 1.52 -2.20 -18.65
N HIS A 252 1.89 -1.74 -17.44
CA HIS A 252 0.96 -1.75 -16.32
C HIS A 252 -0.22 -0.87 -16.73
N VAL A 253 -1.34 -1.51 -17.05
CA VAL A 253 -2.55 -0.79 -17.44
C VAL A 253 -3.14 -0.18 -16.17
N TRP A 254 -2.67 1.03 -15.85
CA TRP A 254 -3.43 1.88 -14.96
C TRP A 254 -4.71 2.29 -15.66
N PRO A 255 -5.86 2.27 -15.00
CA PRO A 255 -7.09 2.81 -15.56
C PRO A 255 -6.80 4.22 -16.08
N ALA A 256 -7.25 4.51 -17.28
CA ALA A 256 -7.09 5.82 -17.89
C ALA A 256 -7.63 6.90 -16.94
N GLY A 257 -6.75 7.74 -16.39
CA GLY A 257 -7.09 8.79 -15.45
C GLY A 257 -6.20 8.88 -14.20
N GLU A 258 -5.47 7.82 -13.81
CA GLU A 258 -4.59 7.83 -12.63
C GLU A 258 -3.13 8.22 -12.92
N GLN A 259 -2.78 8.57 -14.14
CA GLN A 259 -1.43 9.07 -14.48
C GLN A 259 -1.16 10.54 -14.07
N LYS A 260 -2.01 11.11 -13.22
CA LYS A 260 -1.77 12.43 -12.63
C LYS A 260 -1.34 12.28 -11.18
N ILE A 261 -0.09 11.91 -11.00
CA ILE A 261 0.66 12.19 -9.76
C ILE A 261 1.82 13.11 -10.11
#